data_19fabbb138a4b6625f44fbc0d2dfe05f
#
_entry.id   19fabbb138a4b6625f44fbc0d2dfe05f
#
_cell.length_a   1.000
_cell.length_b   1.000
_cell.length_c   1.000
_cell.angle_alpha   90.00
_cell.angle_beta   90.00
_cell.angle_gamma   90.00
#
_symmetry.space_group_name_H-M   'P 1'
#
loop_
_entity.id
_entity.type
_entity.pdbx_description
1 polymer ?
#
loop_
_entity_poly.entity_id
_entity_poly.type
_entity_poly.pdbx_seq_one_letter_code
_entity_poly.pdbx_strand_id
1 'polypeptide(L)'
;MVKRILFIFILLISSFSFSQLSKNHYIPPISSGPSNADPLDQLMYISTPNQGDVNFTINIVGGNSISGTVSNATPYVYGIADSGYSSFVQDPATTSRVTSDKGYIINADSPIYVSIRLNAGNNAQAGALVSKGENALGTTFRVGTYDNQGSPGSNYLNFFSFMATEDNTTVNLTNERVTSGLQIQNAGAQQFPINNISLNRGQTYVVAVKPEDTNENRAGLIGTLVSSDKPIVVNSGSANGSFGNGGARDYGIDQIVELSKVGKEYIFVKGDGDNSFENVLVVAHEDNTEVSVNGTAVATINAGYYYIAEGNFYTDDNMYVSTSKDVFVYQGIGGTSSEANQGMFFVPPLSCGSRGDVDNIPLINRIGDREFDGGITIVTRDGAEVLINNLSISNQPAGIDVDGPTTVEGKTNYVTYRVIGLTGNVSVNSSNE
;
A
#
# COMPACT_ATOMS: atom_id res chain seq x y z
N MET A 1 -43.51 46.91 5.19
CA MET A 1 -42.49 46.23 5.99
C MET A 1 -42.45 44.78 5.54
N VAL A 2 -41.57 44.45 4.59
CA VAL A 2 -41.48 43.09 3.99
C VAL A 2 -40.29 42.40 4.68
N LYS A 3 -40.57 41.36 5.47
CA LYS A 3 -39.52 40.52 6.09
C LYS A 3 -38.96 39.62 5.00
N ARG A 4 -37.67 39.81 4.66
CA ARG A 4 -36.90 38.90 3.85
C ARG A 4 -36.47 37.70 4.74
N ILE A 5 -36.98 36.52 4.46
CA ILE A 5 -36.54 35.28 5.03
C ILE A 5 -35.30 34.83 4.23
N LEU A 6 -34.16 34.85 4.89
CA LEU A 6 -32.90 34.34 4.34
C LEU A 6 -32.88 32.83 4.54
N PHE A 7 -33.05 32.03 3.49
CA PHE A 7 -32.84 30.60 3.51
C PHE A 7 -31.32 30.33 3.45
N ILE A 8 -30.73 29.92 4.56
CA ILE A 8 -29.37 29.40 4.58
C ILE A 8 -29.46 27.95 4.09
N PHE A 9 -29.01 27.71 2.87
CA PHE A 9 -28.75 26.36 2.35
C PHE A 9 -27.46 25.87 3.03
N ILE A 10 -27.60 25.05 4.08
CA ILE A 10 -26.47 24.28 4.62
C ILE A 10 -26.19 23.17 3.61
N LEU A 11 -25.17 23.38 2.79
CA LEU A 11 -24.58 22.31 2.00
C LEU A 11 -23.96 21.31 2.98
N LEU A 12 -24.63 20.20 3.21
CA LEU A 12 -24.03 19.03 3.84
C LEU A 12 -22.97 18.52 2.86
N ILE A 13 -21.72 18.96 3.05
CA ILE A 13 -20.56 18.30 2.47
C ILE A 13 -20.46 16.98 3.23
N SER A 14 -20.94 15.92 2.61
CA SER A 14 -20.63 14.57 3.05
C SER A 14 -19.10 14.43 2.96
N SER A 15 -18.42 14.45 4.10
CA SER A 15 -17.03 14.06 4.22
C SER A 15 -16.95 12.62 3.74
N PHE A 16 -16.35 12.42 2.58
CA PHE A 16 -16.07 11.07 2.08
C PHE A 16 -15.01 10.46 3.01
N SER A 17 -15.43 9.47 3.76
CA SER A 17 -14.55 8.61 4.54
C SER A 17 -13.50 8.00 3.61
N PHE A 18 -12.24 8.02 4.00
CA PHE A 18 -11.12 7.40 3.26
C PHE A 18 -11.22 5.87 3.38
N SER A 19 -12.13 5.26 2.65
CA SER A 19 -12.33 3.81 2.64
C SER A 19 -11.70 3.20 1.38
N GLN A 20 -11.04 2.06 1.53
CA GLN A 20 -10.64 1.18 0.42
C GLN A 20 -11.88 0.57 -0.29
N LEU A 21 -13.06 0.79 0.28
CA LEU A 21 -14.34 0.36 -0.21
C LEU A 21 -14.81 1.29 -1.33
N SER A 22 -14.88 0.80 -2.58
CA SER A 22 -15.20 1.60 -3.76
C SER A 22 -15.98 0.78 -4.79
N LYS A 23 -16.70 1.47 -5.69
CA LYS A 23 -17.32 0.84 -6.86
C LYS A 23 -16.35 0.62 -8.01
N ASN A 24 -15.29 1.42 -8.06
CA ASN A 24 -14.32 1.41 -9.14
C ASN A 24 -12.92 1.22 -8.57
N HIS A 25 -12.19 0.25 -9.13
CA HIS A 25 -10.80 -0.02 -8.79
C HIS A 25 -9.95 -0.04 -10.06
N TYR A 26 -8.77 0.53 -9.98
CA TYR A 26 -7.77 0.56 -11.04
C TYR A 26 -6.48 -0.03 -10.46
N ILE A 27 -5.94 -1.05 -11.08
CA ILE A 27 -4.77 -1.77 -10.57
C ILE A 27 -3.70 -1.82 -11.66
N PRO A 28 -2.71 -0.92 -11.63
CA PRO A 28 -1.52 -1.02 -12.47
C PRO A 28 -0.78 -2.34 -12.22
N PRO A 29 0.01 -2.85 -13.17
CA PRO A 29 0.84 -4.02 -12.94
C PRO A 29 1.97 -3.73 -11.97
N ILE A 30 2.59 -4.77 -11.44
CA ILE A 30 3.87 -4.71 -10.72
C ILE A 30 5.00 -5.22 -11.62
N SER A 31 6.26 -4.96 -11.25
CA SER A 31 7.41 -5.61 -11.85
C SER A 31 7.77 -6.88 -11.08
N SER A 32 8.20 -7.92 -11.80
CA SER A 32 8.81 -9.10 -11.19
C SER A 32 10.27 -8.84 -10.82
N GLY A 33 10.83 -9.76 -10.05
CA GLY A 33 12.24 -9.87 -9.71
C GLY A 33 12.99 -10.87 -10.59
N PRO A 34 14.31 -11.07 -10.35
CA PRO A 34 15.07 -12.15 -10.94
C PRO A 34 14.59 -13.51 -10.44
N SER A 35 15.10 -14.58 -11.01
CA SER A 35 14.62 -15.98 -10.89
C SER A 35 14.27 -16.49 -9.48
N ASN A 36 14.86 -15.93 -8.43
CA ASN A 36 14.51 -16.28 -7.04
C ASN A 36 13.29 -15.53 -6.49
N ALA A 37 12.68 -14.65 -7.27
CA ALA A 37 11.45 -13.93 -6.97
C ALA A 37 10.40 -14.15 -8.09
N ASP A 38 10.49 -15.26 -8.81
CA ASP A 38 9.53 -15.62 -9.85
C ASP A 38 8.12 -15.71 -9.26
N PRO A 39 7.14 -15.01 -9.83
CA PRO A 39 5.79 -14.97 -9.29
C PRO A 39 5.07 -16.31 -9.48
N LEU A 40 4.33 -16.70 -8.44
CA LEU A 40 3.48 -17.89 -8.37
C LEU A 40 2.10 -17.46 -7.87
N ASP A 41 1.10 -18.34 -7.98
CA ASP A 41 -0.22 -18.22 -7.33
C ASP A 41 -0.74 -16.79 -7.19
N GLN A 42 -0.91 -16.11 -8.31
CA GLN A 42 -1.41 -14.74 -8.33
C GLN A 42 -2.94 -14.75 -8.25
N LEU A 43 -3.49 -14.15 -7.21
CA LEU A 43 -4.92 -14.24 -6.90
C LEU A 43 -5.50 -12.87 -6.55
N MET A 44 -6.64 -12.54 -7.14
CA MET A 44 -7.41 -11.36 -6.78
C MET A 44 -8.58 -11.77 -5.88
N TYR A 45 -8.67 -11.14 -4.72
CA TYR A 45 -9.74 -11.31 -3.75
C TYR A 45 -10.67 -10.12 -3.79
N ILE A 46 -11.97 -10.37 -3.93
CA ILE A 46 -13.03 -9.37 -3.93
C ILE A 46 -13.97 -9.69 -2.78
N SER A 47 -14.28 -8.70 -1.97
CA SER A 47 -15.22 -8.82 -0.85
C SER A 47 -16.09 -7.56 -0.72
N THR A 48 -17.16 -7.65 0.05
CA THR A 48 -18.09 -6.54 0.29
C THR A 48 -18.73 -6.67 1.67
N PRO A 49 -19.09 -5.57 2.34
CA PRO A 49 -19.92 -5.61 3.54
C PRO A 49 -21.39 -5.95 3.24
N ASN A 50 -21.83 -5.88 1.99
CA ASN A 50 -23.23 -6.10 1.63
C ASN A 50 -23.66 -7.55 1.88
N GLN A 51 -24.80 -7.72 2.54
CA GLN A 51 -25.38 -9.04 2.80
C GLN A 51 -25.96 -9.69 1.52
N GLY A 52 -26.49 -8.87 0.60
CA GLY A 52 -26.97 -9.32 -0.70
C GLY A 52 -25.88 -9.32 -1.75
N ASP A 53 -26.14 -9.98 -2.88
CA ASP A 53 -25.24 -10.08 -4.01
C ASP A 53 -24.97 -8.70 -4.64
N VAL A 54 -23.70 -8.42 -4.86
CA VAL A 54 -23.18 -7.27 -5.61
C VAL A 54 -22.58 -7.78 -6.90
N ASN A 55 -23.08 -7.31 -8.04
CA ASN A 55 -22.47 -7.64 -9.33
C ASN A 55 -21.20 -6.83 -9.53
N PHE A 56 -20.19 -7.45 -10.10
CA PHE A 56 -18.96 -6.79 -10.52
C PHE A 56 -18.48 -7.31 -11.87
N THR A 57 -17.59 -6.51 -12.48
CA THR A 57 -16.89 -6.90 -13.71
C THR A 57 -15.40 -6.56 -13.54
N ILE A 58 -14.54 -7.56 -13.78
CA ILE A 58 -13.09 -7.42 -13.89
C ILE A 58 -12.78 -7.22 -15.37
N ASN A 59 -12.33 -6.05 -15.76
CA ASN A 59 -11.84 -5.77 -17.09
C ASN A 59 -10.31 -5.93 -17.10
N ILE A 60 -9.82 -6.97 -17.76
CA ILE A 60 -8.39 -7.18 -17.99
C ILE A 60 -7.97 -6.21 -19.09
N VAL A 61 -7.01 -5.33 -18.82
CA VAL A 61 -6.55 -4.36 -19.82
C VAL A 61 -5.99 -5.09 -21.05
N GLY A 62 -6.52 -4.80 -22.22
CA GLY A 62 -6.17 -5.48 -23.49
C GLY A 62 -6.66 -6.92 -23.61
N GLY A 63 -7.46 -7.40 -22.66
CA GLY A 63 -7.98 -8.76 -22.60
C GLY A 63 -9.51 -8.82 -22.49
N ASN A 64 -10.00 -9.93 -21.98
CA ASN A 64 -11.43 -10.16 -21.77
C ASN A 64 -11.95 -9.54 -20.49
N SER A 65 -13.27 -9.38 -20.39
CA SER A 65 -13.96 -9.04 -19.15
C SER A 65 -14.55 -10.30 -18.50
N ILE A 66 -14.51 -10.34 -17.16
CA ILE A 66 -15.03 -11.42 -16.34
C ILE A 66 -16.07 -10.80 -15.39
N SER A 67 -17.30 -11.31 -15.40
CA SER A 67 -18.35 -10.87 -14.50
C SER A 67 -18.59 -11.90 -13.41
N GLY A 68 -18.97 -11.43 -12.23
CA GLY A 68 -19.30 -12.27 -11.07
C GLY A 68 -20.18 -11.56 -10.08
N THR A 69 -20.48 -12.25 -8.99
CA THR A 69 -21.19 -11.72 -7.84
C THR A 69 -20.38 -11.95 -6.57
N VAL A 70 -20.54 -11.08 -5.59
CA VAL A 70 -19.89 -11.15 -4.28
C VAL A 70 -20.88 -10.70 -3.21
N SER A 71 -20.85 -11.35 -2.05
CA SER A 71 -21.58 -10.92 -0.86
C SER A 71 -20.69 -10.98 0.38
N ASN A 72 -21.15 -10.45 1.51
CA ASN A 72 -20.41 -10.53 2.77
C ASN A 72 -20.04 -11.98 3.14
N ALA A 73 -20.99 -12.90 2.96
CA ALA A 73 -20.77 -14.32 3.27
C ALA A 73 -19.92 -15.06 2.24
N THR A 74 -19.87 -14.57 1.01
CA THR A 74 -19.25 -15.28 -0.12
C THR A 74 -18.30 -14.33 -0.89
N PRO A 75 -17.06 -14.16 -0.42
CA PRO A 75 -16.01 -13.47 -1.19
C PRO A 75 -15.73 -14.19 -2.50
N TYR A 76 -15.27 -13.44 -3.49
CA TYR A 76 -14.90 -13.98 -4.78
C TYR A 76 -13.38 -14.01 -4.93
N VAL A 77 -12.85 -15.13 -5.43
CA VAL A 77 -11.42 -15.29 -5.70
C VAL A 77 -11.23 -15.55 -7.18
N TYR A 78 -10.47 -14.67 -7.84
CA TYR A 78 -10.10 -14.81 -9.25
C TYR A 78 -8.64 -15.23 -9.37
N GLY A 79 -8.38 -16.39 -9.99
CA GLY A 79 -7.03 -16.83 -10.34
C GLY A 79 -6.49 -16.01 -11.51
N ILE A 80 -5.47 -15.21 -11.26
CA ILE A 80 -4.81 -14.40 -12.28
C ILE A 80 -3.85 -15.28 -13.09
N ALA A 81 -2.97 -15.98 -12.40
CA ALA A 81 -2.02 -16.93 -12.98
C ALA A 81 -1.43 -17.84 -11.89
N ASP A 82 -1.14 -19.08 -12.24
CA ASP A 82 -0.50 -20.04 -11.35
C ASP A 82 1.01 -19.80 -11.28
N SER A 83 1.60 -19.18 -12.30
CA SER A 83 3.04 -18.85 -12.34
C SER A 83 3.38 -17.88 -13.46
N GLY A 84 4.56 -17.24 -13.35
CA GLY A 84 5.14 -16.40 -14.39
C GLY A 84 4.49 -15.03 -14.54
N TYR A 85 4.75 -14.41 -15.67
CA TYR A 85 4.22 -13.09 -15.99
C TYR A 85 2.75 -13.16 -16.38
N SER A 86 2.02 -12.10 -16.04
CA SER A 86 0.57 -12.03 -16.21
C SER A 86 0.12 -10.61 -16.59
N SER A 87 -1.17 -10.36 -16.56
CA SER A 87 -1.70 -8.99 -16.62
C SER A 87 -1.38 -8.19 -15.36
N PHE A 88 -1.08 -8.84 -14.21
CA PHE A 88 -0.67 -8.17 -12.98
C PHE A 88 0.85 -8.06 -12.85
N VAL A 89 1.59 -9.11 -13.19
CA VAL A 89 3.06 -9.10 -13.08
C VAL A 89 3.68 -8.93 -14.44
N GLN A 90 4.31 -7.79 -14.67
CA GLN A 90 4.99 -7.46 -15.93
C GLN A 90 6.40 -8.03 -15.94
N ASP A 91 6.80 -8.61 -17.08
CA ASP A 91 8.17 -9.01 -17.34
C ASP A 91 9.12 -7.81 -17.21
N PRO A 92 10.16 -7.88 -16.35
CA PRO A 92 11.14 -6.82 -16.23
C PRO A 92 11.77 -6.39 -17.56
N ALA A 93 11.90 -7.30 -18.52
CA ALA A 93 12.40 -6.99 -19.87
C ALA A 93 11.47 -6.09 -20.70
N THR A 94 10.27 -5.83 -20.23
CA THR A 94 9.25 -5.04 -20.95
C THR A 94 8.85 -3.74 -20.26
N THR A 95 9.56 -3.35 -19.19
CA THR A 95 9.34 -2.09 -18.45
C THR A 95 9.80 -0.86 -19.24
N SER A 96 9.60 0.33 -18.70
CA SER A 96 9.98 1.63 -19.26
C SER A 96 9.36 1.93 -20.64
N ARG A 97 8.16 1.45 -20.86
CA ARG A 97 7.33 1.73 -22.04
C ARG A 97 5.85 1.71 -21.69
N VAL A 98 5.06 2.39 -22.50
CA VAL A 98 3.59 2.33 -22.39
C VAL A 98 3.12 0.95 -22.85
N THR A 99 2.27 0.32 -22.03
CA THR A 99 1.64 -0.98 -22.35
C THR A 99 0.12 -0.84 -22.33
N SER A 100 -0.56 -1.68 -23.14
CA SER A 100 -2.02 -1.68 -23.29
C SER A 100 -2.63 -3.06 -22.99
N ASP A 101 -1.87 -3.91 -22.32
CA ASP A 101 -2.21 -5.32 -22.04
C ASP A 101 -1.88 -5.72 -20.59
N LYS A 102 -1.69 -4.73 -19.71
CA LYS A 102 -1.31 -4.93 -18.31
C LYS A 102 -2.19 -4.14 -17.36
N GLY A 103 -2.59 -4.79 -16.27
CA GLY A 103 -3.42 -4.20 -15.21
C GLY A 103 -4.90 -4.56 -15.31
N TYR A 104 -5.69 -4.07 -14.37
CA TYR A 104 -7.11 -4.35 -14.22
C TYR A 104 -7.91 -3.08 -13.95
N ILE A 105 -9.14 -3.04 -14.48
CA ILE A 105 -10.17 -2.07 -14.12
C ILE A 105 -11.38 -2.88 -13.64
N ILE A 106 -11.75 -2.71 -12.37
CA ILE A 106 -12.87 -3.42 -11.77
C ILE A 106 -13.99 -2.42 -11.49
N ASN A 107 -15.21 -2.77 -11.89
CA ASN A 107 -16.41 -1.98 -11.67
C ASN A 107 -17.45 -2.84 -10.95
N ALA A 108 -18.20 -2.26 -10.01
CA ALA A 108 -19.26 -2.94 -9.27
C ALA A 108 -20.50 -2.05 -9.08
N ASP A 109 -21.65 -2.68 -8.88
CA ASP A 109 -22.93 -1.99 -8.64
C ASP A 109 -22.99 -1.30 -7.27
N SER A 110 -22.26 -1.88 -6.29
CA SER A 110 -22.11 -1.36 -4.94
C SER A 110 -20.63 -1.42 -4.53
N PRO A 111 -20.20 -0.68 -3.49
CA PRO A 111 -18.81 -0.68 -3.08
C PRO A 111 -18.29 -2.07 -2.68
N ILE A 112 -17.08 -2.38 -3.12
CA ILE A 112 -16.35 -3.63 -2.87
C ILE A 112 -14.93 -3.30 -2.38
N TYR A 113 -14.28 -4.28 -1.72
CA TYR A 113 -12.85 -4.30 -1.48
C TYR A 113 -12.17 -5.17 -2.53
N VAL A 114 -10.99 -4.78 -2.98
CA VAL A 114 -10.17 -5.55 -3.92
C VAL A 114 -8.73 -5.62 -3.41
N SER A 115 -8.20 -6.83 -3.30
CA SER A 115 -6.79 -7.05 -3.02
C SER A 115 -6.21 -8.10 -3.96
N ILE A 116 -4.91 -8.01 -4.24
CA ILE A 116 -4.17 -9.05 -4.95
C ILE A 116 -3.13 -9.60 -4.00
N ARG A 117 -3.04 -10.93 -3.94
CA ARG A 117 -2.02 -11.66 -3.18
C ARG A 117 -1.28 -12.62 -4.11
N LEU A 118 0.00 -12.78 -3.88
CA LEU A 118 0.83 -13.70 -4.66
C LEU A 118 1.85 -14.41 -3.78
N ASN A 119 2.20 -15.61 -4.20
CA ASN A 119 3.41 -16.30 -3.76
C ASN A 119 4.53 -16.10 -4.79
N ALA A 120 5.77 -16.28 -4.41
CA ALA A 120 6.92 -16.21 -5.31
C ALA A 120 8.12 -17.03 -4.80
N GLY A 121 9.16 -17.14 -5.63
CA GLY A 121 10.45 -17.66 -5.23
C GLY A 121 10.42 -19.09 -4.67
N ASN A 122 9.85 -20.06 -5.37
CA ASN A 122 9.63 -21.42 -4.89
C ASN A 122 8.82 -21.48 -3.58
N ASN A 123 7.88 -20.55 -3.44
CA ASN A 123 7.04 -20.39 -2.25
C ASN A 123 7.78 -19.91 -0.98
N ALA A 124 8.95 -19.35 -1.12
CA ALA A 124 9.70 -18.74 -0.02
C ALA A 124 9.34 -17.25 0.17
N GLN A 125 8.54 -16.67 -0.75
CA GLN A 125 8.17 -15.27 -0.75
C GLN A 125 6.66 -15.13 -0.95
N ALA A 126 6.12 -14.02 -0.47
CA ALA A 126 4.73 -13.61 -0.65
C ALA A 126 4.64 -12.10 -0.90
N GLY A 127 3.48 -11.65 -1.29
CA GLY A 127 3.18 -10.22 -1.43
C GLY A 127 1.69 -9.97 -1.47
N ALA A 128 1.30 -8.81 -0.99
CA ALA A 128 -0.09 -8.38 -1.06
C ALA A 128 -0.17 -6.89 -1.42
N LEU A 129 -1.15 -6.57 -2.26
CA LEU A 129 -1.50 -5.21 -2.64
C LEU A 129 -2.98 -5.01 -2.36
N VAL A 130 -3.32 -3.92 -1.69
CA VAL A 130 -4.72 -3.56 -1.45
C VAL A 130 -5.09 -2.35 -2.30
N SER A 131 -6.08 -2.51 -3.18
CA SER A 131 -6.57 -1.39 -3.97
C SER A 131 -7.28 -0.37 -3.09
N LYS A 132 -6.91 0.90 -3.23
CA LYS A 132 -7.53 2.02 -2.50
C LYS A 132 -8.76 2.58 -3.26
N GLY A 133 -9.18 1.92 -4.36
CA GLY A 133 -10.32 2.33 -5.16
C GLY A 133 -10.20 3.75 -5.70
N GLU A 134 -11.30 4.51 -5.64
CA GLU A 134 -11.32 5.91 -6.06
C GLU A 134 -10.44 6.82 -5.18
N ASN A 135 -10.05 6.37 -3.98
CA ASN A 135 -9.13 7.12 -3.14
C ASN A 135 -7.67 7.08 -3.64
N ALA A 136 -7.32 6.12 -4.49
CA ALA A 136 -6.03 6.11 -5.16
C ALA A 136 -5.92 7.13 -6.31
N LEU A 137 -7.04 7.68 -6.79
CA LEU A 137 -7.04 8.62 -7.91
C LEU A 137 -6.42 9.97 -7.50
N GLY A 138 -5.51 10.45 -8.32
CA GLY A 138 -4.89 11.74 -8.12
C GLY A 138 -3.88 12.12 -9.19
N THR A 139 -3.21 13.23 -8.98
CA THR A 139 -2.26 13.81 -9.95
C THR A 139 -0.85 14.02 -9.38
N THR A 140 -0.64 13.79 -8.09
CA THR A 140 0.65 14.07 -7.42
C THR A 140 0.95 13.00 -6.37
N PHE A 141 2.07 12.29 -6.55
CA PHE A 141 2.47 11.18 -5.68
C PHE A 141 3.97 11.23 -5.40
N ARG A 142 4.39 10.74 -4.22
CA ARG A 142 5.79 10.43 -3.91
C ARG A 142 5.97 8.94 -3.70
N VAL A 143 6.89 8.37 -4.45
CA VAL A 143 7.19 6.93 -4.42
C VAL A 143 7.93 6.56 -3.15
N GLY A 144 7.51 5.48 -2.48
CA GLY A 144 8.26 4.80 -1.45
C GLY A 144 8.60 3.38 -1.89
N THR A 145 9.82 2.95 -1.58
CA THR A 145 10.32 1.60 -1.80
C THR A 145 11.25 1.24 -0.65
N TYR A 146 11.74 0.01 -0.58
CA TYR A 146 12.84 -0.30 0.32
C TYR A 146 14.10 0.49 -0.05
N ASP A 147 14.92 0.82 0.94
CA ASP A 147 16.24 1.42 0.73
C ASP A 147 17.32 0.40 0.43
N ASN A 148 17.03 -0.89 0.71
CA ASN A 148 17.91 -2.02 0.43
C ASN A 148 19.32 -1.87 1.02
N GLN A 149 19.46 -1.17 2.15
CA GLN A 149 20.72 -1.06 2.86
C GLN A 149 21.14 -2.42 3.44
N GLY A 150 22.43 -2.62 3.62
CA GLY A 150 22.96 -3.72 4.41
C GLY A 150 23.02 -5.08 3.76
N SER A 151 22.35 -5.39 2.67
CA SER A 151 22.48 -6.67 2.00
C SER A 151 22.81 -6.50 0.52
N PRO A 152 24.09 -6.49 0.16
CA PRO A 152 24.50 -6.45 -1.23
C PRO A 152 24.01 -7.69 -1.98
N GLY A 153 23.39 -7.49 -3.11
CA GLY A 153 22.93 -8.54 -3.99
C GLY A 153 22.28 -7.99 -5.23
N SER A 154 22.35 -8.72 -6.32
CA SER A 154 21.76 -8.37 -7.61
C SER A 154 20.22 -8.55 -7.64
N ASN A 155 19.56 -8.64 -6.49
CA ASN A 155 18.17 -9.09 -6.39
C ASN A 155 17.21 -7.96 -5.97
N TYR A 156 17.69 -6.73 -5.81
CA TYR A 156 16.81 -5.61 -5.52
C TYR A 156 16.08 -5.19 -6.78
N LEU A 157 14.79 -5.13 -6.70
CA LEU A 157 13.98 -4.62 -7.80
C LEU A 157 12.90 -3.70 -7.28
N ASN A 158 13.36 -2.55 -6.83
CA ASN A 158 12.46 -1.44 -6.57
C ASN A 158 11.80 -1.00 -7.87
N PHE A 159 10.51 -0.75 -7.78
CA PHE A 159 9.72 -0.27 -8.91
C PHE A 159 8.57 0.61 -8.43
N PHE A 160 8.00 1.32 -9.36
CA PHE A 160 6.65 1.88 -9.27
C PHE A 160 5.98 1.78 -10.64
N SER A 161 4.67 1.81 -10.64
CA SER A 161 3.87 1.76 -11.86
C SER A 161 2.68 2.69 -11.74
N PHE A 162 2.14 3.09 -12.88
CA PHE A 162 0.92 3.90 -12.91
C PHE A 162 0.03 3.51 -14.09
N MET A 163 -1.27 3.81 -13.93
CA MET A 163 -2.30 3.61 -14.94
C MET A 163 -3.09 4.89 -15.13
N ALA A 164 -3.29 5.30 -16.38
CA ALA A 164 -4.16 6.41 -16.72
C ALA A 164 -5.64 6.00 -16.62
N THR A 165 -6.47 6.88 -16.04
CA THR A 165 -7.92 6.66 -15.92
C THR A 165 -8.72 7.39 -16.97
N GLU A 166 -8.05 8.27 -17.75
CA GLU A 166 -8.61 9.04 -18.84
C GLU A 166 -7.67 9.01 -20.07
N ASP A 167 -8.25 9.27 -21.25
CA ASP A 167 -7.47 9.38 -22.48
C ASP A 167 -6.64 10.65 -22.53
N ASN A 168 -5.52 10.60 -23.25
CA ASN A 168 -4.57 11.71 -23.42
C ASN A 168 -4.09 12.26 -22.05
N THR A 169 -3.72 11.38 -21.14
CA THR A 169 -3.10 11.71 -19.86
C THR A 169 -1.58 11.83 -20.06
N THR A 170 -1.00 12.93 -19.58
CA THR A 170 0.45 13.16 -19.61
C THR A 170 1.02 13.01 -18.22
N VAL A 171 2.05 12.16 -18.07
CA VAL A 171 2.75 11.92 -16.81
C VAL A 171 4.20 12.37 -16.90
N ASN A 172 4.67 13.05 -15.85
CA ASN A 172 6.04 13.48 -15.68
C ASN A 172 6.64 12.88 -14.40
N LEU A 173 7.88 12.48 -14.47
CA LEU A 173 8.62 11.87 -13.37
C LEU A 173 9.85 12.73 -13.06
N THR A 174 9.98 13.16 -11.82
CA THR A 174 11.16 13.90 -11.34
C THR A 174 11.72 13.27 -10.07
N ASN A 175 13.01 13.42 -9.85
CA ASN A 175 13.66 12.95 -8.63
C ASN A 175 14.73 13.96 -8.20
N GLU A 176 14.51 14.61 -7.08
CA GLU A 176 15.36 15.69 -6.58
C GLU A 176 16.67 15.17 -5.98
N ARG A 177 16.70 13.89 -5.57
CA ARG A 177 17.86 13.27 -4.91
C ARG A 177 18.85 12.65 -5.88
N VAL A 178 18.35 12.10 -6.98
CA VAL A 178 19.18 11.29 -7.89
C VAL A 178 19.25 11.98 -9.23
N THR A 179 20.40 12.60 -9.50
CA THR A 179 20.68 13.32 -10.75
C THR A 179 21.47 12.47 -11.77
N SER A 180 22.13 11.42 -11.30
CA SER A 180 22.91 10.49 -12.14
C SER A 180 23.10 9.15 -11.41
N GLY A 181 23.52 8.12 -12.15
CA GLY A 181 23.90 6.83 -11.58
C GLY A 181 22.76 5.81 -11.45
N LEU A 182 21.52 6.25 -11.30
CA LEU A 182 20.36 5.35 -11.24
C LEU A 182 20.17 4.63 -12.59
N GLN A 183 20.18 3.33 -12.53
CA GLN A 183 20.02 2.49 -13.71
C GLN A 183 18.59 1.98 -13.82
N ILE A 184 17.82 2.59 -14.70
CA ILE A 184 16.45 2.21 -14.97
C ILE A 184 16.44 1.07 -16.00
N GLN A 185 15.68 0.01 -15.71
CA GLN A 185 15.51 -1.14 -16.58
C GLN A 185 14.88 -0.72 -17.92
N ASN A 186 15.49 -1.16 -19.04
CA ASN A 186 15.04 -0.88 -20.41
C ASN A 186 14.91 0.59 -20.82
N ALA A 187 15.36 1.53 -20.00
CA ALA A 187 15.32 2.96 -20.31
C ALA A 187 16.55 3.45 -21.11
N GLY A 188 17.50 2.58 -21.41
CA GLY A 188 18.75 2.93 -22.07
C GLY A 188 19.56 3.91 -21.21
N ALA A 189 19.92 5.05 -21.79
CA ALA A 189 20.62 6.15 -21.09
C ALA A 189 19.66 7.15 -20.42
N GLN A 190 18.38 6.87 -20.36
CA GLN A 190 17.38 7.78 -19.82
C GLN A 190 17.58 7.97 -18.31
N GLN A 191 17.57 9.21 -17.89
CA GLN A 191 17.73 9.66 -16.51
C GLN A 191 16.53 10.53 -16.13
N PHE A 192 16.32 10.74 -14.83
CA PHE A 192 15.36 11.75 -14.39
C PHE A 192 15.81 13.17 -14.79
N PRO A 193 14.89 14.07 -15.18
CA PRO A 193 13.44 13.85 -15.30
C PRO A 193 13.04 13.07 -16.56
N ILE A 194 11.98 12.25 -16.45
CA ILE A 194 11.34 11.60 -17.59
C ILE A 194 10.01 12.32 -17.82
N ASN A 195 9.90 13.04 -18.90
CA ASN A 195 8.77 13.92 -19.17
C ASN A 195 7.91 13.42 -20.34
N ASN A 196 6.64 13.86 -20.35
CA ASN A 196 5.70 13.68 -21.44
C ASN A 196 5.40 12.20 -21.77
N ILE A 197 5.29 11.36 -20.74
CA ILE A 197 4.76 10.00 -20.93
C ILE A 197 3.27 10.13 -21.21
N SER A 198 2.85 9.87 -22.44
CA SER A 198 1.44 10.00 -22.86
C SER A 198 0.75 8.65 -22.80
N LEU A 199 -0.40 8.59 -22.10
CA LEU A 199 -1.20 7.40 -21.93
C LEU A 199 -2.68 7.67 -22.24
N ASN A 200 -3.35 6.67 -22.78
CA ASN A 200 -4.80 6.61 -22.83
C ASN A 200 -5.35 5.80 -21.64
N ARG A 201 -6.64 5.90 -21.40
CA ARG A 201 -7.32 5.19 -20.31
C ARG A 201 -6.98 3.70 -20.33
N GLY A 202 -6.57 3.18 -19.17
CA GLY A 202 -6.17 1.79 -18.97
C GLY A 202 -4.74 1.47 -19.39
N GLN A 203 -4.06 2.35 -20.14
CA GLN A 203 -2.65 2.15 -20.42
C GLN A 203 -1.80 2.36 -19.17
N THR A 204 -0.71 1.60 -19.10
CA THR A 204 0.16 1.55 -17.92
C THR A 204 1.62 1.77 -18.30
N TYR A 205 2.40 2.15 -17.29
CA TYR A 205 3.84 2.31 -17.40
C TYR A 205 4.50 1.83 -16.12
N VAL A 206 5.57 1.04 -16.23
CA VAL A 206 6.34 0.54 -15.10
C VAL A 206 7.75 1.10 -15.18
N VAL A 207 8.22 1.69 -14.08
CA VAL A 207 9.62 2.06 -13.87
C VAL A 207 10.22 1.10 -12.86
N ALA A 208 11.28 0.40 -13.22
CA ALA A 208 11.99 -0.51 -12.33
C ALA A 208 13.50 -0.24 -12.41
N VAL A 209 14.22 -0.43 -11.31
CA VAL A 209 15.68 -0.37 -11.33
C VAL A 209 16.25 -1.65 -11.93
N LYS A 210 17.47 -1.56 -12.48
CA LYS A 210 18.21 -2.76 -12.89
C LYS A 210 18.66 -3.56 -11.65
N PRO A 211 18.80 -4.89 -11.78
CA PRO A 211 19.27 -5.74 -10.69
C PRO A 211 20.80 -5.62 -10.52
N GLU A 212 21.29 -4.42 -10.40
CA GLU A 212 22.72 -4.11 -10.18
C GLU A 212 22.88 -3.47 -8.81
N ASP A 213 23.87 -3.94 -8.06
CA ASP A 213 24.14 -3.50 -6.71
C ASP A 213 24.92 -2.18 -6.69
N THR A 214 24.23 -1.08 -6.89
CA THR A 214 24.76 0.27 -6.70
C THR A 214 23.95 1.00 -5.63
N ASN A 215 24.56 1.96 -4.93
CA ASN A 215 23.86 2.76 -3.93
C ASN A 215 22.67 3.49 -4.53
N GLU A 216 22.78 3.96 -5.77
CA GLU A 216 21.71 4.64 -6.50
C GLU A 216 20.55 3.70 -6.78
N ASN A 217 20.81 2.44 -7.16
CA ASN A 217 19.74 1.47 -7.45
C ASN A 217 19.05 1.00 -6.17
N ARG A 218 19.75 0.89 -5.04
CA ARG A 218 19.20 0.43 -3.78
C ARG A 218 18.04 1.32 -3.31
N ALA A 219 18.22 2.63 -3.32
CA ALA A 219 17.26 3.59 -2.79
C ALA A 219 16.83 4.68 -3.79
N GLY A 220 17.31 4.59 -5.03
CA GLY A 220 17.19 5.71 -5.99
C GLY A 220 15.77 6.08 -6.38
N LEU A 221 14.81 5.17 -6.31
CA LEU A 221 13.42 5.46 -6.62
C LEU A 221 12.66 6.14 -5.47
N ILE A 222 13.15 6.05 -4.21
CA ILE A 222 12.48 6.70 -3.07
C ILE A 222 12.41 8.20 -3.31
N GLY A 223 11.26 8.79 -3.09
CA GLY A 223 11.02 10.22 -3.23
C GLY A 223 10.72 10.68 -4.66
N THR A 224 10.79 9.79 -5.66
CA THR A 224 10.39 10.16 -7.03
C THR A 224 9.00 10.77 -7.04
N LEU A 225 8.89 11.98 -7.60
CA LEU A 225 7.63 12.66 -7.84
C LEU A 225 7.02 12.14 -9.15
N VAL A 226 5.81 11.58 -9.03
CA VAL A 226 4.97 11.24 -10.17
C VAL A 226 3.88 12.30 -10.26
N SER A 227 3.86 13.07 -11.34
CA SER A 227 2.86 14.12 -11.57
C SER A 227 2.16 13.92 -12.91
N SER A 228 0.87 14.24 -12.97
CA SER A 228 0.05 14.09 -14.18
C SER A 228 -0.91 15.25 -14.36
N ASP A 229 -1.37 15.47 -15.59
CA ASP A 229 -2.38 16.47 -15.93
C ASP A 229 -3.82 15.98 -15.70
N LYS A 230 -4.01 14.67 -15.53
CA LYS A 230 -5.30 14.01 -15.24
C LYS A 230 -5.12 12.91 -14.21
N PRO A 231 -6.20 12.47 -13.53
CA PRO A 231 -6.09 11.44 -12.50
C PRO A 231 -5.47 10.14 -13.02
N ILE A 232 -4.52 9.65 -12.26
CA ILE A 232 -3.89 8.33 -12.42
C ILE A 232 -3.98 7.56 -11.10
N VAL A 233 -3.64 6.29 -11.13
CA VAL A 233 -3.36 5.48 -9.94
C VAL A 233 -1.92 5.02 -9.97
N VAL A 234 -1.30 4.88 -8.79
CA VAL A 234 0.12 4.53 -8.65
C VAL A 234 0.27 3.37 -7.67
N ASN A 235 1.02 2.34 -8.08
CA ASN A 235 1.54 1.31 -7.19
C ASN A 235 3.04 1.53 -6.99
N SER A 236 3.55 1.22 -5.81
CA SER A 236 5.00 1.25 -5.54
C SER A 236 5.43 0.05 -4.71
N GLY A 237 6.72 -0.28 -4.78
CA GLY A 237 7.25 -1.36 -3.98
C GLY A 237 8.55 -1.95 -4.52
N SER A 238 8.78 -3.19 -4.12
CA SER A 238 9.92 -3.98 -4.52
C SER A 238 9.52 -5.45 -4.70
N ALA A 239 10.04 -6.07 -5.73
CA ALA A 239 9.83 -7.50 -5.97
C ALA A 239 10.70 -8.39 -5.06
N ASN A 240 11.73 -7.87 -4.44
CA ASN A 240 12.62 -8.60 -3.54
C ASN A 240 13.50 -7.62 -2.75
N GLY A 241 12.91 -6.88 -1.84
CA GLY A 241 13.59 -5.82 -1.10
C GLY A 241 13.51 -5.97 0.41
N SER A 242 14.26 -5.12 1.12
CA SER A 242 14.28 -5.09 2.57
C SER A 242 14.81 -3.75 3.09
N PHE A 243 14.32 -3.31 4.27
CA PHE A 243 14.99 -2.27 5.05
C PHE A 243 16.18 -2.82 5.87
N GLY A 244 16.16 -4.11 6.16
CA GLY A 244 17.17 -4.74 7.00
C GLY A 244 18.36 -5.30 6.24
N ASN A 245 19.22 -5.99 7.01
CA ASN A 245 20.45 -6.60 6.55
C ASN A 245 20.28 -8.12 6.48
N GLY A 246 20.19 -8.68 5.28
CA GLY A 246 20.17 -10.14 5.12
C GLY A 246 19.09 -10.69 4.21
N GLY A 247 18.69 -11.95 4.45
CA GLY A 247 17.66 -12.69 3.73
C GLY A 247 16.25 -12.10 3.96
N ALA A 248 15.31 -12.90 4.32
CA ALA A 248 13.96 -12.52 4.77
C ALA A 248 13.30 -11.40 3.92
N ARG A 249 13.32 -11.55 2.59
CA ARG A 249 12.83 -10.57 1.62
C ARG A 249 11.59 -11.08 0.93
N ASP A 250 10.62 -10.20 0.75
CA ASP A 250 9.37 -10.47 0.06
C ASP A 250 9.04 -9.41 -0.99
N TYR A 251 7.88 -9.56 -1.63
CA TYR A 251 7.23 -8.51 -2.37
C TYR A 251 6.62 -7.50 -1.39
N GLY A 252 7.32 -6.41 -1.15
CA GLY A 252 6.77 -5.26 -0.43
C GLY A 252 6.09 -4.33 -1.42
N ILE A 253 4.79 -4.45 -1.58
CA ILE A 253 4.01 -3.75 -2.62
C ILE A 253 2.73 -3.17 -2.05
N ASP A 254 2.36 -1.96 -2.46
CA ASP A 254 1.02 -1.42 -2.21
C ASP A 254 0.61 -0.37 -3.24
N GLN A 255 -0.68 -0.06 -3.28
CA GLN A 255 -1.22 1.09 -3.98
C GLN A 255 -1.14 2.32 -3.07
N ILE A 256 -0.65 3.43 -3.60
CA ILE A 256 -0.50 4.68 -2.85
C ILE A 256 -1.61 5.68 -3.20
N VAL A 257 -1.83 6.63 -2.31
CA VAL A 257 -2.81 7.71 -2.53
C VAL A 257 -2.10 9.00 -2.96
N GLU A 258 -2.85 9.96 -3.47
CA GLU A 258 -2.31 11.25 -3.88
C GLU A 258 -2.03 12.20 -2.70
N LEU A 259 -1.29 13.28 -2.95
CA LEU A 259 -0.84 14.25 -1.95
C LEU A 259 -1.95 14.84 -1.07
N SER A 260 -3.14 15.10 -1.62
CA SER A 260 -4.25 15.67 -0.82
C SER A 260 -4.84 14.70 0.21
N LYS A 261 -4.41 13.44 0.19
CA LYS A 261 -4.91 12.37 1.06
C LYS A 261 -3.86 11.83 2.02
N VAL A 262 -2.67 12.40 2.02
CA VAL A 262 -1.68 12.16 3.06
C VAL A 262 -1.80 13.20 4.17
N GLY A 263 -1.03 13.09 5.23
CA GLY A 263 -1.15 13.98 6.40
C GLY A 263 0.16 14.11 7.17
N LYS A 264 0.02 14.42 8.46
CA LYS A 264 1.13 14.80 9.34
C LYS A 264 1.31 13.89 10.55
N GLU A 265 0.36 13.01 10.82
CA GLU A 265 0.35 12.19 12.03
C GLU A 265 0.06 10.73 11.65
N TYR A 266 0.87 9.83 12.18
CA TYR A 266 0.83 8.41 11.87
C TYR A 266 1.16 7.59 13.11
N ILE A 267 0.50 6.45 13.28
CA ILE A 267 0.80 5.47 14.32
C ILE A 267 1.05 4.13 13.65
N PHE A 268 2.11 3.46 14.09
CA PHE A 268 2.55 2.17 13.58
C PHE A 268 2.51 1.15 14.70
N VAL A 269 2.16 -0.09 14.34
CA VAL A 269 2.21 -1.24 15.25
C VAL A 269 3.24 -2.20 14.71
N LYS A 270 4.16 -2.61 15.57
CA LYS A 270 5.21 -3.57 15.22
C LYS A 270 4.62 -4.95 14.94
N GLY A 271 5.16 -5.65 13.96
CA GLY A 271 4.89 -7.06 13.71
C GLY A 271 5.86 -7.98 14.48
N ASP A 272 6.23 -9.12 13.87
CA ASP A 272 7.12 -10.12 14.44
C ASP A 272 8.59 -9.94 14.02
N GLY A 273 8.89 -8.92 13.24
CA GLY A 273 10.21 -8.69 12.69
C GLY A 273 11.20 -8.10 13.71
N ASP A 274 12.48 -8.23 13.39
CA ASP A 274 13.54 -7.58 14.15
C ASP A 274 13.52 -6.06 13.91
N ASN A 275 14.00 -5.29 14.88
CA ASN A 275 14.07 -3.83 14.79
C ASN A 275 14.90 -3.32 13.60
N SER A 276 15.80 -4.10 13.04
CA SER A 276 16.55 -3.76 11.84
C SER A 276 15.75 -3.88 10.54
N PHE A 277 14.58 -4.54 10.58
CA PHE A 277 13.70 -4.75 9.44
C PHE A 277 12.43 -3.92 9.52
N GLU A 278 11.79 -3.83 10.68
CA GLU A 278 10.51 -3.15 10.85
C GLU A 278 10.70 -1.64 10.97
N ASN A 279 11.04 -1.01 9.86
CA ASN A 279 11.32 0.41 9.77
C ASN A 279 10.16 1.16 9.13
N VAL A 280 10.07 2.45 9.45
CA VAL A 280 9.10 3.38 8.88
C VAL A 280 9.82 4.35 7.95
N LEU A 281 9.42 4.38 6.69
CA LEU A 281 9.92 5.32 5.69
C LEU A 281 9.01 6.53 5.60
N VAL A 282 9.55 7.72 5.87
CA VAL A 282 8.86 9.02 5.76
C VAL A 282 9.44 9.78 4.58
N VAL A 283 8.62 10.10 3.57
CA VAL A 283 9.04 10.81 2.34
C VAL A 283 8.40 12.19 2.32
N ALA A 284 9.21 13.25 2.29
CA ALA A 284 8.74 14.62 2.24
C ALA A 284 8.30 15.04 0.82
N HIS A 285 7.21 15.80 0.75
CA HIS A 285 6.80 16.47 -0.47
C HIS A 285 7.31 17.92 -0.55
N GLU A 286 7.52 18.56 0.59
CA GLU A 286 7.95 19.95 0.69
C GLU A 286 9.29 20.08 1.43
N ASP A 287 10.04 21.16 1.10
CA ASP A 287 11.30 21.50 1.78
C ASP A 287 11.08 21.83 3.28
N ASN A 288 12.11 21.60 4.08
CA ASN A 288 12.11 21.92 5.51
C ASN A 288 10.94 21.23 6.26
N THR A 289 10.67 19.98 5.95
CA THR A 289 9.72 19.16 6.70
C THR A 289 10.41 18.60 7.93
N GLU A 290 9.95 19.02 9.11
CA GLU A 290 10.43 18.49 10.40
C GLU A 290 9.75 17.15 10.68
N VAL A 291 10.53 16.17 11.15
CA VAL A 291 10.06 14.84 11.53
C VAL A 291 10.31 14.62 13.00
N SER A 292 9.31 14.19 13.72
CA SER A 292 9.39 13.79 15.13
C SER A 292 8.90 12.36 15.30
N VAL A 293 9.58 11.61 16.17
CA VAL A 293 9.20 10.24 16.55
C VAL A 293 8.95 10.22 18.06
N ASN A 294 7.81 9.68 18.49
CA ASN A 294 7.38 9.62 19.89
C ASN A 294 7.50 10.97 20.61
N GLY A 295 7.16 12.06 19.90
CA GLY A 295 7.23 13.43 20.40
C GLY A 295 8.62 14.08 20.40
N THR A 296 9.67 13.36 19.96
CA THR A 296 11.04 13.89 19.88
C THR A 296 11.41 14.21 18.43
N ALA A 297 11.90 15.43 18.17
CA ALA A 297 12.40 15.81 16.84
C ALA A 297 13.66 15.02 16.46
N VAL A 298 13.65 14.40 15.28
CA VAL A 298 14.73 13.51 14.83
C VAL A 298 15.39 13.97 13.54
N ALA A 299 14.66 14.68 12.66
CA ALA A 299 15.20 15.11 11.37
C ALA A 299 14.46 16.32 10.81
N THR A 300 15.12 17.01 9.86
CA THR A 300 14.47 17.94 8.92
C THR A 300 14.86 17.49 7.51
N ILE A 301 13.88 17.24 6.65
CA ILE A 301 14.08 16.72 5.30
C ILE A 301 13.45 17.64 4.25
N ASN A 302 14.04 17.65 3.06
CA ASN A 302 13.57 18.46 1.93
C ASN A 302 12.69 17.63 0.98
N ALA A 303 12.02 18.30 0.04
CA ALA A 303 11.20 17.67 -0.99
C ALA A 303 11.94 16.54 -1.71
N GLY A 304 11.31 15.38 -1.84
CA GLY A 304 11.90 14.18 -2.45
C GLY A 304 12.91 13.42 -1.58
N TYR A 305 13.31 13.99 -0.44
CA TYR A 305 14.16 13.30 0.54
C TYR A 305 13.30 12.52 1.53
N TYR A 306 13.95 11.64 2.27
CA TYR A 306 13.29 10.76 3.22
C TYR A 306 14.07 10.62 4.52
N TYR A 307 13.34 10.16 5.54
CA TYR A 307 13.89 9.70 6.81
C TYR A 307 13.38 8.29 7.08
N ILE A 308 14.24 7.43 7.62
CA ILE A 308 13.86 6.11 8.08
C ILE A 308 13.88 6.14 9.61
N ALA A 309 12.70 6.01 10.22
CA ALA A 309 12.59 5.71 11.64
C ALA A 309 12.79 4.22 11.81
N GLU A 310 13.95 3.84 12.38
CA GLU A 310 14.31 2.44 12.60
C GLU A 310 13.41 1.80 13.67
N GLY A 311 13.28 0.48 13.64
CA GLY A 311 12.43 -0.26 14.56
C GLY A 311 12.83 -0.15 16.05
N ASN A 312 14.02 0.36 16.37
CA ASN A 312 14.42 0.67 17.73
C ASN A 312 13.68 1.90 18.33
N PHE A 313 12.95 2.67 17.53
CA PHE A 313 12.03 3.70 18.02
C PHE A 313 10.68 3.16 18.48
N TYR A 314 10.36 1.88 18.21
CA TYR A 314 9.17 1.28 18.80
C TYR A 314 9.29 1.23 20.31
N THR A 315 8.27 1.76 21.00
CA THR A 315 8.10 1.67 22.45
C THR A 315 6.83 0.88 22.69
N ASP A 316 6.93 -0.19 23.49
CA ASP A 316 5.81 -1.09 23.77
C ASP A 316 5.07 -1.51 22.45
N ASP A 317 5.87 -1.88 21.43
CA ASP A 317 5.43 -2.33 20.11
C ASP A 317 4.60 -1.34 19.29
N ASN A 318 4.62 -0.05 19.61
CA ASN A 318 4.07 0.99 18.76
C ASN A 318 5.03 2.19 18.57
N MET A 319 4.78 2.97 17.53
CA MET A 319 5.56 4.18 17.19
C MET A 319 4.62 5.26 16.68
N TYR A 320 4.78 6.47 17.20
CA TYR A 320 4.09 7.66 16.69
C TYR A 320 5.04 8.54 15.90
N VAL A 321 4.67 8.86 14.67
CA VAL A 321 5.41 9.82 13.82
C VAL A 321 4.54 11.03 13.58
N SER A 322 5.11 12.23 13.81
CA SER A 322 4.50 13.50 13.44
C SER A 322 5.44 14.35 12.60
N THR A 323 4.87 15.14 11.70
CA THR A 323 5.64 16.00 10.79
C THR A 323 5.05 17.41 10.73
N SER A 324 5.88 18.40 10.38
CA SER A 324 5.40 19.79 10.24
C SER A 324 4.57 19.99 8.96
N LYS A 325 4.74 19.15 7.95
CA LYS A 325 4.05 19.18 6.65
C LYS A 325 3.58 17.79 6.25
N ASP A 326 2.69 17.71 5.26
CA ASP A 326 2.15 16.45 4.77
C ASP A 326 3.24 15.58 4.13
N VAL A 327 3.24 14.28 4.46
CA VAL A 327 4.26 13.32 4.03
C VAL A 327 3.63 12.01 3.54
N PHE A 328 4.34 11.30 2.69
CA PHE A 328 4.01 9.92 2.33
C PHE A 328 4.75 8.97 3.26
N VAL A 329 4.05 7.98 3.80
CA VAL A 329 4.63 7.09 4.81
C VAL A 329 4.39 5.62 4.46
N TYR A 330 5.42 4.82 4.67
CA TYR A 330 5.42 3.39 4.40
C TYR A 330 5.98 2.64 5.61
N GLN A 331 5.38 1.51 5.94
CA GLN A 331 5.85 0.64 7.01
C GLN A 331 6.38 -0.67 6.42
N GLY A 332 7.58 -1.06 6.85
CA GLY A 332 8.07 -2.43 6.74
C GLY A 332 7.58 -3.24 7.92
N ILE A 333 7.07 -4.44 7.70
CA ILE A 333 6.61 -5.35 8.73
C ILE A 333 7.14 -6.76 8.47
N GLY A 334 7.55 -7.47 9.52
CA GLY A 334 8.23 -8.76 9.39
C GLY A 334 9.72 -8.62 9.10
N GLY A 335 10.36 -9.71 8.75
CA GLY A 335 11.79 -9.75 8.46
C GLY A 335 12.60 -10.26 9.63
N THR A 336 12.55 -11.57 9.83
CA THR A 336 13.40 -12.30 10.74
C THR A 336 14.14 -13.38 10.00
N SER A 337 15.08 -14.02 10.66
CA SER A 337 15.80 -15.17 10.11
C SER A 337 14.96 -16.46 10.08
N SER A 338 13.71 -16.46 10.60
CA SER A 338 12.98 -17.70 10.81
C SER A 338 11.70 -17.87 9.98
N GLU A 339 10.73 -16.98 10.01
CA GLU A 339 9.41 -17.26 9.41
C GLU A 339 8.77 -16.09 8.67
N ALA A 340 8.84 -14.88 9.21
CA ALA A 340 8.22 -13.72 8.59
C ALA A 340 9.21 -12.99 7.70
N ASN A 341 9.04 -13.10 6.40
CA ASN A 341 9.73 -12.22 5.45
C ASN A 341 9.13 -10.81 5.50
N GLN A 342 9.89 -9.83 5.02
CA GLN A 342 9.48 -8.45 5.12
C GLN A 342 8.48 -8.04 4.02
N GLY A 343 7.27 -7.67 4.42
CA GLY A 343 6.32 -6.93 3.61
C GLY A 343 6.48 -5.41 3.80
N MET A 344 6.02 -4.61 2.84
CA MET A 344 5.94 -3.16 2.94
C MET A 344 4.58 -2.69 2.43
N PHE A 345 3.99 -1.72 3.10
CA PHE A 345 2.72 -1.13 2.68
C PHE A 345 2.66 0.37 2.97
N PHE A 346 1.80 1.07 2.24
CA PHE A 346 1.50 2.47 2.46
C PHE A 346 0.56 2.64 3.66
N VAL A 347 0.91 3.53 4.58
CA VAL A 347 0.13 3.79 5.79
C VAL A 347 -0.67 5.08 5.64
N PRO A 348 -1.99 5.06 5.84
CA PRO A 348 -2.80 6.28 5.84
C PRO A 348 -2.52 7.12 7.09
N PRO A 349 -2.69 8.45 7.01
CA PRO A 349 -2.56 9.32 8.17
C PRO A 349 -3.71 9.13 9.16
N LEU A 350 -3.49 9.52 10.42
CA LEU A 350 -4.58 9.71 11.38
C LEU A 350 -5.51 10.82 10.88
N SER A 351 -6.77 10.52 10.75
CA SER A 351 -7.77 11.43 10.20
C SER A 351 -9.09 11.30 10.96
N CYS A 352 -9.71 12.42 11.28
CA CYS A 352 -11.06 12.44 11.89
C CYS A 352 -12.16 11.99 10.91
N GLY A 353 -11.83 11.72 9.65
CA GLY A 353 -12.75 11.18 8.65
C GLY A 353 -12.49 9.70 8.34
N SER A 354 -11.65 9.04 9.13
CA SER A 354 -11.39 7.61 8.95
C SER A 354 -12.63 6.81 9.33
N ARG A 355 -12.86 5.73 8.60
CA ARG A 355 -13.90 4.79 8.92
C ARG A 355 -13.40 3.89 10.05
N GLY A 356 -14.16 3.79 11.15
CA GLY A 356 -13.83 2.94 12.30
C GLY A 356 -14.07 1.45 12.06
N ASP A 357 -14.30 1.03 10.82
CA ASP A 357 -14.62 -0.35 10.47
C ASP A 357 -13.98 -0.83 9.17
N VAL A 358 -13.57 -2.09 9.17
CA VAL A 358 -13.23 -2.88 7.98
C VAL A 358 -14.16 -4.09 7.97
N ASP A 359 -15.15 -4.04 7.10
CA ASP A 359 -16.29 -4.94 7.16
C ASP A 359 -16.03 -6.36 6.68
N ASN A 360 -15.00 -6.58 5.86
CA ASN A 360 -14.70 -7.91 5.36
C ASN A 360 -13.29 -8.00 4.76
N ILE A 361 -12.36 -8.58 5.51
CA ILE A 361 -11.05 -9.04 5.03
C ILE A 361 -11.22 -10.51 4.64
N PRO A 362 -11.23 -10.87 3.35
CA PRO A 362 -11.52 -12.23 2.94
C PRO A 362 -10.32 -13.15 3.17
N LEU A 363 -10.54 -14.34 3.70
CA LEU A 363 -9.54 -15.42 3.82
C LEU A 363 -8.19 -14.88 4.31
N ILE A 364 -8.18 -14.22 5.48
CA ILE A 364 -7.03 -13.46 6.01
C ILE A 364 -5.75 -14.31 6.09
N ASN A 365 -5.91 -15.59 6.35
CA ASN A 365 -4.80 -16.56 6.53
C ASN A 365 -4.42 -17.31 5.25
N ARG A 366 -4.86 -16.87 4.04
CA ARG A 366 -4.64 -17.65 2.81
C ARG A 366 -4.11 -16.84 1.64
N ILE A 367 -3.23 -17.51 0.89
CA ILE A 367 -2.90 -17.17 -0.51
C ILE A 367 -3.10 -18.46 -1.31
N GLY A 368 -4.24 -18.54 -2.02
CA GLY A 368 -4.66 -19.78 -2.68
C GLY A 368 -4.86 -20.93 -1.68
N ASP A 369 -4.20 -22.05 -1.92
CA ASP A 369 -4.25 -23.23 -1.06
C ASP A 369 -3.27 -23.18 0.12
N ARG A 370 -2.44 -22.14 0.20
CA ARG A 370 -1.49 -21.97 1.29
C ARG A 370 -2.12 -21.26 2.47
N GLU A 371 -1.81 -21.78 3.66
CA GLU A 371 -2.24 -21.20 4.92
C GLU A 371 -1.05 -20.53 5.62
N PHE A 372 -1.37 -19.40 6.26
CA PHE A 372 -0.46 -18.57 7.06
C PHE A 372 -1.13 -18.25 8.39
N ASP A 373 -0.38 -17.80 9.35
CA ASP A 373 -0.94 -17.21 10.56
C ASP A 373 -1.55 -15.85 10.22
N GLY A 374 -2.89 -15.79 10.22
CA GLY A 374 -3.61 -14.55 9.96
C GLY A 374 -3.50 -13.59 11.13
N GLY A 375 -3.14 -12.34 10.86
CA GLY A 375 -3.05 -11.32 11.90
C GLY A 375 -3.46 -9.94 11.40
N ILE A 376 -3.82 -9.09 12.36
CA ILE A 376 -4.13 -7.67 12.12
C ILE A 376 -3.50 -6.82 13.22
N THR A 377 -3.14 -5.61 12.85
CA THR A 377 -2.81 -4.53 13.78
C THR A 377 -3.92 -3.49 13.78
N ILE A 378 -4.27 -2.97 14.95
CA ILE A 378 -5.37 -2.02 15.13
C ILE A 378 -4.84 -0.79 15.85
N VAL A 379 -5.16 0.38 15.31
CA VAL A 379 -4.96 1.68 15.94
C VAL A 379 -6.34 2.29 16.19
N THR A 380 -6.63 2.65 17.42
CA THR A 380 -7.92 3.26 17.79
C THR A 380 -7.78 4.24 18.95
N ARG A 381 -8.83 4.99 19.22
CA ARG A 381 -8.88 5.88 20.39
C ARG A 381 -8.89 5.07 21.68
N ASP A 382 -8.22 5.61 22.70
CA ASP A 382 -8.32 5.03 24.04
C ASP A 382 -9.76 5.01 24.54
N GLY A 383 -10.17 3.87 25.12
CA GLY A 383 -11.54 3.62 25.57
C GLY A 383 -12.52 3.25 24.46
N ALA A 384 -12.09 3.06 23.21
CA ALA A 384 -12.95 2.54 22.15
C ALA A 384 -13.29 1.06 22.38
N GLU A 385 -14.55 0.69 22.09
CA GLU A 385 -14.93 -0.71 21.99
C GLU A 385 -14.52 -1.25 20.62
N VAL A 386 -13.68 -2.28 20.59
CA VAL A 386 -13.25 -2.95 19.37
C VAL A 386 -13.88 -4.33 19.29
N LEU A 387 -14.50 -4.61 18.15
CA LEU A 387 -15.10 -5.90 17.84
C LEU A 387 -14.37 -6.56 16.67
N ILE A 388 -14.02 -7.83 16.80
CA ILE A 388 -13.55 -8.69 15.72
C ILE A 388 -14.60 -9.78 15.48
N ASN A 389 -15.13 -9.87 14.27
CA ASN A 389 -16.23 -10.78 13.93
C ASN A 389 -17.42 -10.67 14.89
N ASN A 390 -17.77 -9.43 15.29
CA ASN A 390 -18.84 -9.09 16.26
C ASN A 390 -18.58 -9.58 17.71
N LEU A 391 -17.37 -10.01 18.03
CA LEU A 391 -16.98 -10.35 19.41
C LEU A 391 -16.02 -9.27 19.92
N SER A 392 -16.20 -8.88 21.20
CA SER A 392 -15.27 -7.95 21.83
C SER A 392 -13.83 -8.46 21.74
N ILE A 393 -12.90 -7.57 21.46
CA ILE A 393 -11.48 -7.91 21.35
C ILE A 393 -10.94 -8.59 22.62
N SER A 394 -11.53 -8.30 23.78
CA SER A 394 -11.19 -8.93 25.07
C SER A 394 -11.78 -10.35 25.26
N ASN A 395 -12.66 -10.79 24.38
CA ASN A 395 -13.38 -12.06 24.48
C ASN A 395 -13.23 -12.93 23.22
N GLN A 396 -12.04 -12.92 22.64
CA GLN A 396 -11.77 -13.71 21.45
C GLN A 396 -11.70 -15.22 21.78
N PRO A 397 -12.05 -16.11 20.83
CA PRO A 397 -11.95 -17.56 21.01
C PRO A 397 -10.53 -18.03 21.30
N ALA A 398 -10.42 -19.21 21.92
CA ALA A 398 -9.14 -19.87 22.13
C ALA A 398 -8.40 -20.09 20.79
N GLY A 399 -7.11 -19.77 20.77
CA GLY A 399 -6.26 -19.82 19.56
C GLY A 399 -6.11 -18.47 18.86
N ILE A 400 -6.87 -17.45 19.23
CA ILE A 400 -6.63 -16.07 18.86
C ILE A 400 -5.91 -15.38 20.03
N ASP A 401 -4.73 -14.87 19.76
CA ASP A 401 -3.92 -14.13 20.71
C ASP A 401 -4.09 -12.63 20.48
N VAL A 402 -4.31 -11.88 21.56
CA VAL A 402 -4.55 -10.44 21.55
C VAL A 402 -3.55 -9.77 22.47
N ASP A 403 -2.68 -8.97 21.89
CA ASP A 403 -1.78 -8.09 22.62
C ASP A 403 -2.30 -6.65 22.57
N GLY A 404 -2.39 -6.00 23.73
CA GLY A 404 -2.97 -4.66 23.91
C GLY A 404 -4.20 -4.65 24.86
N PRO A 405 -4.81 -3.48 25.12
CA PRO A 405 -4.48 -2.16 24.54
C PRO A 405 -3.15 -1.61 25.03
N THR A 406 -2.34 -1.13 24.11
CA THR A 406 -1.05 -0.50 24.42
C THR A 406 -1.10 0.99 24.11
N THR A 407 -0.82 1.84 25.10
CA THR A 407 -0.86 3.31 24.94
C THR A 407 0.26 3.77 24.00
N VAL A 408 -0.04 4.72 23.12
CA VAL A 408 0.92 5.27 22.17
C VAL A 408 1.73 6.39 22.79
N GLU A 409 3.06 6.24 22.86
CA GLU A 409 3.97 7.29 23.33
C GLU A 409 3.89 8.52 22.41
N GLY A 410 3.77 9.72 22.98
CA GLY A 410 3.59 10.97 22.23
C GLY A 410 2.17 11.23 21.71
N LYS A 411 1.26 10.24 21.79
CA LYS A 411 -0.15 10.35 21.35
C LYS A 411 -1.09 9.55 22.27
N THR A 412 -1.07 9.81 23.55
CA THR A 412 -1.68 9.00 24.63
C THR A 412 -3.21 8.85 24.57
N ASN A 413 -3.89 9.57 23.68
CA ASN A 413 -5.32 9.39 23.41
C ASN A 413 -5.61 8.30 22.37
N TYR A 414 -4.56 7.56 21.93
CA TYR A 414 -4.65 6.37 21.08
C TYR A 414 -4.03 5.17 21.76
N VAL A 415 -4.56 4.01 21.42
CA VAL A 415 -4.04 2.70 21.80
C VAL A 415 -3.91 1.82 20.57
N THR A 416 -3.06 0.81 20.72
CA THR A 416 -2.82 -0.18 19.67
C THR A 416 -3.13 -1.58 20.16
N TYR A 417 -3.49 -2.44 19.24
CA TYR A 417 -3.60 -3.87 19.44
C TYR A 417 -2.88 -4.61 18.33
N ARG A 418 -2.38 -5.79 18.65
CA ARG A 418 -1.92 -6.81 17.72
C ARG A 418 -2.70 -8.07 17.96
N VAL A 419 -3.28 -8.65 16.91
CA VAL A 419 -4.13 -9.84 17.00
C VAL A 419 -3.62 -10.85 16.00
N ILE A 420 -3.33 -12.08 16.43
CA ILE A 420 -2.84 -13.18 15.61
C ILE A 420 -3.71 -14.43 15.78
N GLY A 421 -3.55 -15.42 14.89
CA GLY A 421 -4.34 -16.65 14.89
C GLY A 421 -5.72 -16.51 14.21
N LEU A 422 -5.94 -15.41 13.45
CA LEU A 422 -7.19 -15.18 12.74
C LEU A 422 -7.27 -16.05 11.48
N THR A 423 -8.44 -16.60 11.21
CA THR A 423 -8.69 -17.45 10.03
C THR A 423 -9.98 -17.07 9.31
N GLY A 424 -10.04 -17.35 8.01
CA GLY A 424 -11.24 -17.10 7.21
C GLY A 424 -11.52 -15.62 6.98
N ASN A 425 -12.78 -15.25 6.91
CA ASN A 425 -13.20 -13.86 6.71
C ASN A 425 -13.20 -13.11 8.04
N VAL A 426 -12.63 -11.93 8.07
CA VAL A 426 -12.50 -11.13 9.29
C VAL A 426 -13.14 -9.76 9.07
N SER A 427 -13.96 -9.36 10.03
CA SER A 427 -14.45 -7.98 10.16
C SER A 427 -13.92 -7.35 11.45
N VAL A 428 -13.61 -6.06 11.38
CA VAL A 428 -13.19 -5.26 12.54
C VAL A 428 -14.06 -4.02 12.61
N ASN A 429 -14.59 -3.74 13.79
CA ASN A 429 -15.39 -2.54 14.04
C ASN A 429 -14.88 -1.86 15.31
N SER A 430 -14.84 -0.54 15.30
CA SER A 430 -14.53 0.26 16.47
C SER A 430 -15.63 1.29 16.74
N SER A 431 -16.00 1.48 18.01
CA SER A 431 -16.98 2.50 18.41
C SER A 431 -16.46 3.93 18.26
N ASN A 432 -15.15 4.11 18.16
CA ASN A 432 -14.46 5.37 17.93
C ASN A 432 -13.34 5.18 16.91
N GLU A 433 -13.00 6.27 16.20
CA GLU A 433 -11.90 6.30 15.25
C GLU A 433 -10.54 6.02 15.92
#